data_c8754d89bb9d1db079163487acf0c611
#
_entry.id   c8754d89bb9d1db079163487acf0c611
#
_cell.length_a   1.000
_cell.length_b   1.000
_cell.length_c   1.000
_cell.angle_alpha   90.00
_cell.angle_beta   90.00
_cell.angle_gamma   90.00
#
_symmetry.space_group_name_H-M   'P 1'
#
loop_
_entity.id
_entity.type
_entity.pdbx_description
1 polymer ?
#
loop_
_entity_poly.entity_id
_entity_poly.type
_entity_poly.pdbx_seq_one_letter_code
_entity_poly.pdbx_strand_id
1 'polypeptide(L)'
;MTLVIEGFAIISEDGMLADASGSMPSTLVIEADQQFLSNGLDRASVIVHGRNSHESQTRSPLRRRLIATHGIKTIAPAPNYPRALLWNPAGVSLGKAAEALGVRNGTVAILGGTEIYGFFLSRYDAFHLSRLAGLRLPGGRPVFPQVPKRSPEDVLASSGLTPGRQLPLDVARGASVTRWQQGTK
;
A
#
# COMPACT_ATOMS: atom_id res chain seq x y z
N MET A 1 -17.57 0.33 14.81
CA MET A 1 -16.60 -0.24 13.86
C MET A 1 -15.52 0.79 13.59
N THR A 2 -14.28 0.50 13.98
CA THR A 2 -13.15 1.41 13.82
C THR A 2 -12.05 0.71 13.04
N LEU A 3 -11.84 1.15 11.80
CA LEU A 3 -10.74 0.68 10.95
C LEU A 3 -9.71 1.80 10.81
N VAL A 4 -8.47 1.51 11.15
CA VAL A 4 -7.31 2.39 10.94
C VAL A 4 -6.70 2.03 9.59
N ILE A 5 -6.52 2.99 8.70
CA ILE A 5 -6.07 2.76 7.32
C ILE A 5 -4.62 3.20 7.19
N GLU A 6 -3.73 2.24 6.94
CA GLU A 6 -2.30 2.49 6.77
C GLU A 6 -1.82 2.03 5.39
N GLY A 7 -1.17 2.93 4.64
CA GLY A 7 -0.52 2.61 3.36
C GLY A 7 0.93 2.18 3.55
N PHE A 8 1.42 1.29 2.69
CA PHE A 8 2.81 0.83 2.67
C PHE A 8 3.30 0.79 1.23
N ALA A 9 4.34 1.54 0.92
CA ALA A 9 4.97 1.54 -0.40
C ALA A 9 6.47 1.77 -0.31
N ILE A 10 7.24 1.05 -1.13
CA ILE A 10 8.62 1.42 -1.46
C ILE A 10 8.66 2.01 -2.87
N ILE A 11 9.39 3.11 -3.04
CA ILE A 11 9.50 3.82 -4.30
C ILE A 11 10.96 4.10 -4.67
N SER A 12 11.19 4.25 -5.96
CA SER A 12 12.41 4.84 -6.50
C SER A 12 12.53 6.33 -6.15
N GLU A 13 13.66 6.94 -6.43
CA GLU A 13 13.88 8.38 -6.21
C GLU A 13 12.86 9.26 -6.93
N ASP A 14 12.45 8.87 -8.14
CA ASP A 14 11.45 9.57 -8.96
C ASP A 14 9.99 9.14 -8.69
N GLY A 15 9.73 8.38 -7.61
CA GLY A 15 8.39 8.09 -7.11
C GLY A 15 7.69 6.90 -7.74
N MET A 16 8.43 5.96 -8.36
CA MET A 16 7.88 4.81 -9.05
C MET A 16 7.87 3.55 -8.18
N LEU A 17 6.80 2.75 -8.28
CA LEU A 17 6.64 1.43 -7.65
C LEU A 17 7.22 0.29 -8.51
N ALA A 18 7.26 0.50 -9.81
CA ALA A 18 7.62 -0.49 -10.79
C ALA A 18 8.23 0.20 -12.02
N ASP A 19 8.91 -0.56 -12.86
CA ASP A 19 9.45 -0.10 -14.13
C ASP A 19 8.36 0.11 -15.20
N ALA A 20 8.76 0.48 -16.40
CA ALA A 20 7.85 0.73 -17.53
C ALA A 20 7.07 -0.53 -17.96
N SER A 21 7.58 -1.74 -17.67
CA SER A 21 6.85 -3.00 -17.91
C SER A 21 5.75 -3.25 -16.88
N GLY A 22 5.77 -2.51 -15.77
CA GLY A 22 4.88 -2.70 -14.64
C GLY A 22 5.38 -3.74 -13.63
N SER A 23 6.63 -4.18 -13.76
CA SER A 23 7.28 -5.11 -12.84
C SER A 23 8.12 -4.37 -11.81
N MET A 24 8.11 -4.83 -10.55
CA MET A 24 9.02 -4.32 -9.53
C MET A 24 10.42 -4.86 -9.82
N PRO A 25 11.41 -4.01 -10.14
CA PRO A 25 12.75 -4.50 -10.44
C PRO A 25 13.44 -5.01 -9.16
N SER A 26 14.31 -6.00 -9.29
CA SER A 26 15.05 -6.58 -8.16
C SER A 26 15.89 -5.53 -7.41
N THR A 27 16.32 -4.47 -8.10
CA THR A 27 17.04 -3.33 -7.51
C THR A 27 16.21 -2.57 -6.48
N LEU A 28 14.88 -2.56 -6.61
CA LEU A 28 13.96 -1.93 -5.65
C LEU A 28 13.60 -2.86 -4.49
N VAL A 29 13.94 -4.15 -4.57
CA VAL A 29 13.71 -5.12 -3.49
C VAL A 29 14.82 -4.97 -2.44
N ILE A 30 14.47 -4.41 -1.27
CA ILE A 30 15.35 -4.17 -0.12
C ILE A 30 14.91 -5.08 1.02
N GLU A 31 15.81 -5.92 1.52
CA GLU A 31 15.48 -6.89 2.58
C GLU A 31 14.94 -6.20 3.84
N ALA A 32 15.57 -5.12 4.27
CA ALA A 32 15.12 -4.36 5.44
C ALA A 32 13.72 -3.75 5.25
N ASP A 33 13.38 -3.30 4.04
CA ASP A 33 12.02 -2.83 3.72
C ASP A 33 11.02 -3.99 3.68
N GLN A 34 11.41 -5.14 3.13
CA GLN A 34 10.56 -6.34 3.15
C GLN A 34 10.26 -6.81 4.57
N GLN A 35 11.24 -6.73 5.48
CA GLN A 35 11.05 -7.04 6.90
C GLN A 35 10.15 -5.99 7.58
N PHE A 36 10.36 -4.70 7.30
CA PHE A 36 9.50 -3.61 7.78
C PHE A 36 8.05 -3.81 7.33
N LEU A 37 7.85 -4.09 6.05
CA LEU A 37 6.53 -4.40 5.47
C LEU A 37 5.91 -5.62 6.14
N SER A 38 6.64 -6.74 6.25
CA SER A 38 6.14 -7.98 6.88
C SER A 38 5.64 -7.73 8.29
N ASN A 39 6.39 -6.99 9.09
CA ASN A 39 6.00 -6.63 10.46
C ASN A 39 4.72 -5.76 10.49
N GLY A 40 4.56 -4.86 9.53
CA GLY A 40 3.34 -4.07 9.35
C GLY A 40 2.13 -4.95 9.00
N LEU A 41 2.31 -5.84 8.03
CA LEU A 41 1.24 -6.74 7.54
C LEU A 41 0.82 -7.79 8.59
N ASP A 42 1.74 -8.24 9.45
CA ASP A 42 1.42 -9.19 10.52
C ASP A 42 0.57 -8.55 11.64
N ARG A 43 0.62 -7.24 11.79
CA ARG A 43 -0.25 -6.48 12.68
C ARG A 43 -1.58 -6.09 12.06
N ALA A 44 -1.68 -6.14 10.73
CA ALA A 44 -2.90 -5.77 10.01
C ALA A 44 -3.99 -6.84 10.16
N SER A 45 -5.21 -6.39 10.35
CA SER A 45 -6.41 -7.25 10.39
C SER A 45 -6.88 -7.64 8.99
N VAL A 46 -6.66 -6.77 8.00
CA VAL A 46 -6.98 -6.95 6.57
C VAL A 46 -5.93 -6.26 5.72
N ILE A 47 -5.58 -6.88 4.62
CA ILE A 47 -4.75 -6.29 3.57
C ILE A 47 -5.63 -5.96 2.38
N VAL A 48 -5.43 -4.77 1.78
CA VAL A 48 -6.10 -4.36 0.53
C VAL A 48 -5.06 -4.15 -0.54
N HIS A 49 -5.26 -4.75 -1.70
CA HIS A 49 -4.40 -4.55 -2.86
C HIS A 49 -5.17 -4.71 -4.18
N GLY A 50 -4.63 -4.18 -5.26
CA GLY A 50 -5.10 -4.46 -6.62
C GLY A 50 -4.69 -5.87 -7.08
N ARG A 51 -5.26 -6.35 -8.17
CA ARG A 51 -5.00 -7.72 -8.69
C ARG A 51 -3.52 -8.01 -8.96
N ASN A 52 -2.74 -6.99 -9.30
CA ASN A 52 -1.32 -7.13 -9.69
C ASN A 52 -0.34 -6.67 -8.59
N SER A 53 -0.80 -6.42 -7.37
CA SER A 53 -0.01 -5.82 -6.29
C SER A 53 0.03 -6.69 -5.03
N HIS A 54 -0.12 -8.00 -5.19
CA HIS A 54 -0.03 -8.94 -4.05
C HIS A 54 1.42 -9.08 -3.58
N GLU A 55 1.60 -9.31 -2.30
CA GLU A 55 2.89 -9.70 -1.72
C GLU A 55 3.02 -11.23 -1.69
N SER A 56 4.24 -11.74 -1.78
CA SER A 56 4.56 -13.18 -1.83
C SER A 56 5.37 -13.67 -0.63
N GLN A 57 5.25 -13.00 0.52
CA GLN A 57 5.95 -13.37 1.74
C GLN A 57 5.44 -14.70 2.31
N THR A 58 6.26 -15.39 3.10
CA THR A 58 5.96 -16.73 3.65
C THR A 58 4.62 -16.80 4.37
N ARG A 59 4.21 -15.75 5.09
CA ARG A 59 2.93 -15.68 5.82
C ARG A 59 1.76 -15.18 4.99
N SER A 60 1.98 -14.85 3.72
CA SER A 60 0.96 -14.34 2.79
C SER A 60 -0.35 -15.16 2.79
N PRO A 61 -0.33 -16.50 2.73
CA PRO A 61 -1.56 -17.31 2.72
C PRO A 61 -2.40 -17.21 3.99
N LEU A 62 -1.82 -16.78 5.11
CA LEU A 62 -2.50 -16.68 6.40
C LEU A 62 -3.24 -15.35 6.58
N ARG A 63 -2.93 -14.35 5.76
CA ARG A 63 -3.46 -12.98 5.89
C ARG A 63 -4.82 -12.83 5.20
N ARG A 64 -5.77 -12.15 5.85
CA ARG A 64 -7.06 -11.79 5.23
C ARG A 64 -6.85 -10.70 4.20
N ARG A 65 -7.52 -10.80 3.03
CA ARG A 65 -7.33 -9.88 1.91
C ARG A 65 -8.62 -9.43 1.27
N LEU A 66 -8.64 -8.17 0.84
CA LEU A 66 -9.58 -7.64 -0.13
C LEU A 66 -8.81 -7.32 -1.41
N ILE A 67 -9.09 -8.05 -2.47
CA ILE A 67 -8.47 -7.86 -3.79
C ILE A 67 -9.37 -6.96 -4.60
N ALA A 68 -8.97 -5.71 -4.77
CA ALA A 68 -9.78 -4.71 -5.45
C ALA A 68 -9.89 -5.00 -6.95
N THR A 69 -11.12 -4.96 -7.47
CA THR A 69 -11.43 -5.21 -8.87
C THR A 69 -12.77 -4.60 -9.27
N HIS A 70 -12.88 -4.11 -10.51
CA HIS A 70 -14.15 -3.67 -11.09
C HIS A 70 -14.91 -4.82 -11.80
N GLY A 71 -14.31 -6.02 -11.90
CA GLY A 71 -14.87 -7.15 -12.64
C GLY A 71 -16.05 -7.86 -11.96
N ILE A 72 -16.49 -7.39 -10.79
CA ILE A 72 -17.63 -7.92 -10.03
C ILE A 72 -18.52 -6.78 -9.52
N LYS A 73 -19.76 -7.08 -9.13
CA LYS A 73 -20.68 -6.03 -8.64
C LYS A 73 -20.32 -5.53 -7.23
N THR A 74 -20.02 -6.43 -6.30
CA THR A 74 -19.77 -6.08 -4.88
C THR A 74 -18.58 -6.83 -4.31
N ILE A 75 -18.78 -8.01 -3.75
CA ILE A 75 -17.78 -8.94 -3.23
C ILE A 75 -18.04 -10.35 -3.78
N ALA A 76 -16.95 -11.12 -3.93
CA ALA A 76 -17.02 -12.54 -4.31
C ALA A 76 -15.81 -13.29 -3.69
N PRO A 77 -15.88 -14.62 -3.54
CA PRO A 77 -14.70 -15.40 -3.16
C PRO A 77 -13.55 -15.22 -4.14
N ALA A 78 -12.32 -15.19 -3.63
CA ALA A 78 -11.12 -15.18 -4.46
C ALA A 78 -10.65 -16.64 -4.67
N PRO A 79 -10.71 -17.20 -5.90
CA PRO A 79 -10.59 -18.64 -6.13
C PRO A 79 -9.28 -19.27 -5.61
N ASN A 80 -8.19 -18.52 -5.66
CA ASN A 80 -6.86 -19.03 -5.30
C ASN A 80 -6.40 -18.62 -3.89
N TYR A 81 -7.26 -17.98 -3.11
CA TYR A 81 -6.88 -17.42 -1.81
C TYR A 81 -7.98 -17.67 -0.78
N PRO A 82 -7.85 -18.70 0.07
CA PRO A 82 -8.93 -19.14 0.99
C PRO A 82 -9.34 -18.10 2.04
N ARG A 83 -8.48 -17.07 2.26
CA ARG A 83 -8.74 -15.97 3.21
C ARG A 83 -8.89 -14.62 2.50
N ALA A 84 -9.28 -14.64 1.23
CA ALA A 84 -9.43 -13.42 0.45
C ALA A 84 -10.82 -13.33 -0.21
N LEU A 85 -11.27 -12.09 -0.39
CA LEU A 85 -12.44 -11.76 -1.21
C LEU A 85 -11.99 -10.82 -2.33
N LEU A 86 -12.56 -11.01 -3.51
CA LEU A 86 -12.62 -9.98 -4.52
C LEU A 86 -13.56 -8.89 -4.03
N TRP A 87 -13.20 -7.64 -4.24
CA TRP A 87 -13.93 -6.48 -3.74
C TRP A 87 -14.03 -5.39 -4.80
N ASN A 88 -15.26 -4.96 -5.10
CA ASN A 88 -15.49 -3.77 -5.92
C ASN A 88 -15.77 -2.56 -5.01
N PRO A 89 -14.84 -1.58 -4.90
CA PRO A 89 -15.02 -0.38 -4.07
C PRO A 89 -16.23 0.47 -4.44
N ALA A 90 -16.67 0.42 -5.70
CA ALA A 90 -17.86 1.14 -6.15
C ALA A 90 -19.19 0.46 -5.74
N GLY A 91 -19.14 -0.85 -5.48
CA GLY A 91 -20.34 -1.63 -5.17
C GLY A 91 -20.61 -1.80 -3.68
N VAL A 92 -19.57 -1.80 -2.84
CA VAL A 92 -19.72 -1.99 -1.40
C VAL A 92 -18.59 -1.28 -0.63
N SER A 93 -18.92 -0.71 0.53
CA SER A 93 -17.94 0.01 1.36
C SER A 93 -16.86 -0.92 1.92
N LEU A 94 -15.67 -0.37 2.19
CA LEU A 94 -14.57 -1.08 2.83
C LEU A 94 -15.02 -1.77 4.12
N GLY A 95 -15.82 -1.08 4.94
CA GLY A 95 -16.30 -1.62 6.20
C GLY A 95 -17.12 -2.88 6.03
N LYS A 96 -18.09 -2.89 5.11
CA LYS A 96 -18.90 -4.08 4.82
C LYS A 96 -18.07 -5.21 4.21
N ALA A 97 -17.09 -4.87 3.37
CA ALA A 97 -16.19 -5.87 2.80
C ALA A 97 -15.26 -6.50 3.86
N ALA A 98 -14.74 -5.70 4.79
CA ALA A 98 -13.96 -6.20 5.93
C ALA A 98 -14.79 -7.07 6.87
N GLU A 99 -16.06 -6.68 7.14
CA GLU A 99 -17.00 -7.47 7.95
C GLU A 99 -17.29 -8.84 7.32
N ALA A 100 -17.37 -8.93 6.00
CA ALA A 100 -17.51 -10.20 5.28
C ALA A 100 -16.30 -11.14 5.48
N LEU A 101 -15.11 -10.59 5.82
CA LEU A 101 -13.93 -11.35 6.26
C LEU A 101 -13.90 -11.59 7.78
N GLY A 102 -14.97 -11.24 8.52
CA GLY A 102 -15.01 -11.33 9.98
C GLY A 102 -14.19 -10.26 10.71
N VAL A 103 -13.93 -9.12 10.06
CA VAL A 103 -13.14 -8.01 10.64
C VAL A 103 -14.02 -6.79 10.84
N ARG A 104 -14.16 -6.35 12.09
CA ARG A 104 -14.95 -5.15 12.47
C ARG A 104 -14.10 -4.01 12.98
N ASN A 105 -12.93 -4.30 13.53
CA ASN A 105 -11.99 -3.31 14.07
C ASN A 105 -10.55 -3.72 13.74
N GLY A 106 -9.63 -2.77 13.76
CA GLY A 106 -8.22 -2.99 13.57
C GLY A 106 -7.63 -2.27 12.37
N THR A 107 -6.39 -2.61 12.02
CA THR A 107 -5.66 -1.96 10.92
C THR A 107 -5.95 -2.62 9.58
N VAL A 108 -6.20 -1.79 8.58
CA VAL A 108 -6.29 -2.15 7.17
C VAL A 108 -5.01 -1.67 6.49
N ALA A 109 -4.18 -2.61 6.04
CA ALA A 109 -2.95 -2.30 5.31
C ALA A 109 -3.21 -2.21 3.81
N ILE A 110 -2.87 -1.08 3.19
CA ILE A 110 -3.03 -0.84 1.76
C ILE A 110 -1.68 -1.06 1.06
N LEU A 111 -1.64 -1.98 0.09
CA LEU A 111 -0.44 -2.35 -0.67
C LEU A 111 -0.43 -1.87 -2.13
N GLY A 112 -1.41 -1.08 -2.51
CA GLY A 112 -1.45 -0.50 -3.85
C GLY A 112 -2.04 -1.46 -4.91
N GLY A 113 -1.78 -1.33 -6.24
CA GLY A 113 -0.93 -0.27 -6.88
C GLY A 113 -1.49 1.14 -6.93
N THR A 114 -1.01 1.88 -7.95
CA THR A 114 -1.26 3.31 -8.13
C THR A 114 -2.71 3.74 -7.88
N GLU A 115 -3.67 3.10 -8.54
CA GLU A 115 -5.10 3.44 -8.41
C GLU A 115 -5.62 3.19 -7.00
N ILE A 116 -5.17 2.11 -6.35
CA ILE A 116 -5.61 1.77 -5.00
C ILE A 116 -5.01 2.75 -4.00
N TYR A 117 -3.73 3.11 -4.13
CA TYR A 117 -3.15 4.16 -3.28
C TYR A 117 -3.87 5.49 -3.48
N GLY A 118 -4.17 5.86 -4.72
CA GLY A 118 -4.94 7.06 -5.05
C GLY A 118 -6.36 7.07 -4.46
N PHE A 119 -7.05 5.93 -4.53
CA PHE A 119 -8.41 5.78 -3.98
C PHE A 119 -8.48 6.01 -2.47
N PHE A 120 -7.41 5.68 -1.73
CA PHE A 120 -7.37 5.84 -0.28
C PHE A 120 -6.77 7.15 0.21
N LEU A 121 -6.29 8.07 -0.65
CA LEU A 121 -5.58 9.28 -0.26
C LEU A 121 -6.28 10.10 0.84
N SER A 122 -7.58 10.31 0.73
CA SER A 122 -8.36 11.08 1.72
C SER A 122 -8.74 10.28 2.98
N ARG A 123 -8.30 9.03 3.08
CA ARG A 123 -8.73 8.09 4.14
C ARG A 123 -7.58 7.56 4.96
N TYR A 124 -6.33 7.83 4.59
CA TYR A 124 -5.19 7.34 5.35
C TYR A 124 -5.12 7.98 6.73
N ASP A 125 -5.02 7.16 7.76
CA ASP A 125 -4.58 7.56 9.09
C ASP A 125 -3.05 7.67 9.13
N ALA A 126 -2.36 6.78 8.38
CA ALA A 126 -0.93 6.85 8.16
C ALA A 126 -0.53 6.29 6.79
N PHE A 127 0.64 6.73 6.27
CA PHE A 127 1.26 6.17 5.08
C PHE A 127 2.76 6.00 5.33
N HIS A 128 3.25 4.78 5.20
CA HIS A 128 4.66 4.43 5.33
C HIS A 128 5.29 4.47 3.94
N LEU A 129 5.98 5.56 3.66
CA LEU A 129 6.66 5.77 2.38
C LEU A 129 8.13 5.44 2.52
N SER A 130 8.52 4.25 2.04
CA SER A 130 9.92 3.87 1.88
C SER A 130 10.46 4.40 0.55
N ARG A 131 11.70 4.86 0.54
CA ARG A 131 12.37 5.39 -0.65
C ARG A 131 13.77 4.80 -0.78
N LEU A 132 14.14 4.45 -2.01
CA LEU A 132 15.50 4.09 -2.38
C LEU A 132 16.13 5.25 -3.13
N ALA A 133 17.09 5.93 -2.49
CA ALA A 133 17.86 7.01 -3.09
C ALA A 133 18.76 6.49 -4.23
N GLY A 134 18.97 7.32 -5.26
CA GLY A 134 19.84 7.01 -6.39
C GLY A 134 19.25 6.05 -7.43
N LEU A 135 18.13 5.36 -7.15
CA LEU A 135 17.42 4.56 -8.13
C LEU A 135 16.33 5.39 -8.82
N ARG A 136 16.36 5.46 -10.14
CA ARG A 136 15.30 6.07 -10.96
C ARG A 136 14.70 5.03 -11.92
N LEU A 137 13.40 5.14 -12.14
CA LEU A 137 12.65 4.24 -13.03
C LEU A 137 11.83 5.07 -14.05
N PRO A 138 12.51 5.70 -15.04
CA PRO A 138 11.85 6.56 -16.01
C PRO A 138 10.73 5.82 -16.76
N GLY A 139 9.55 6.45 -16.86
CA GLY A 139 8.38 5.83 -17.49
C GLY A 139 7.73 4.71 -16.68
N GLY A 140 8.19 4.51 -15.44
CA GLY A 140 7.67 3.50 -14.53
C GLY A 140 6.25 3.78 -14.03
N ARG A 141 5.71 2.87 -13.23
CA ARG A 141 4.39 3.04 -12.60
C ARG A 141 4.51 3.87 -11.33
N PRO A 142 3.85 5.02 -11.25
CA PRO A 142 3.95 5.92 -10.10
C PRO A 142 3.22 5.36 -8.86
N VAL A 143 3.63 5.83 -7.68
CA VAL A 143 2.95 5.48 -6.42
C VAL A 143 1.53 6.06 -6.33
N PHE A 144 1.34 7.28 -6.83
CA PHE A 144 0.03 7.93 -6.90
C PHE A 144 -0.25 8.42 -8.34
N PRO A 145 -1.54 8.54 -8.74
CA PRO A 145 -1.89 9.00 -10.10
C PRO A 145 -1.33 10.39 -10.46
N GLN A 146 -1.03 11.23 -9.45
CA GLN A 146 -0.53 12.59 -9.65
C GLN A 146 0.99 12.66 -9.90
N VAL A 147 1.72 11.59 -9.63
CA VAL A 147 3.17 11.49 -9.85
C VAL A 147 3.43 11.16 -11.34
N PRO A 148 4.41 11.75 -12.02
CA PRO A 148 5.48 12.62 -11.51
C PRO A 148 5.15 14.12 -11.55
N LYS A 149 3.95 14.53 -11.98
CA LYS A 149 3.58 15.97 -12.03
C LYS A 149 3.67 16.64 -10.66
N ARG A 150 3.44 15.88 -9.60
CA ARG A 150 3.63 16.26 -8.20
C ARG A 150 4.53 15.23 -7.54
N SER A 151 5.31 15.65 -6.53
CA SER A 151 6.05 14.69 -5.71
C SER A 151 5.10 13.81 -4.87
N PRO A 152 5.49 12.57 -4.52
CA PRO A 152 4.72 11.76 -3.58
C PRO A 152 4.45 12.47 -2.25
N GLU A 153 5.40 13.25 -1.77
CA GLU A 153 5.33 14.05 -0.55
C GLU A 153 4.24 15.13 -0.65
N ASP A 154 4.21 15.87 -1.77
CA ASP A 154 3.17 16.90 -2.00
C ASP A 154 1.77 16.28 -2.10
N VAL A 155 1.67 15.09 -2.66
CA VAL A 155 0.39 14.35 -2.73
C VAL A 155 -0.09 13.97 -1.33
N LEU A 156 0.79 13.41 -0.49
CA LEU A 156 0.47 13.05 0.89
C LEU A 156 0.14 14.28 1.74
N ALA A 157 0.95 15.35 1.63
CA ALA A 157 0.70 16.61 2.36
C ALA A 157 -0.67 17.22 1.99
N SER A 158 -1.02 17.24 0.70
CA SER A 158 -2.31 17.75 0.22
C SER A 158 -3.51 16.88 0.68
N SER A 159 -3.23 15.64 1.07
CA SER A 159 -4.24 14.74 1.63
C SER A 159 -4.38 14.87 3.15
N GLY A 160 -3.71 15.86 3.75
CA GLY A 160 -3.79 16.17 5.18
C GLY A 160 -2.81 15.40 6.06
N LEU A 161 -1.85 14.69 5.44
CA LEU A 161 -0.82 13.96 6.18
C LEU A 161 0.42 14.83 6.39
N THR A 162 1.06 14.69 7.54
CA THR A 162 2.33 15.35 7.88
C THR A 162 3.43 14.30 8.05
N PRO A 163 4.66 14.58 7.57
CA PRO A 163 5.77 13.65 7.71
C PRO A 163 6.26 13.57 9.14
N GLY A 164 6.51 12.37 9.62
CA GLY A 164 7.29 12.11 10.81
C GLY A 164 8.80 12.10 10.51
N ARG A 165 9.57 11.65 11.48
CA ARG A 165 11.01 11.46 11.31
C ARG A 165 11.29 10.39 10.26
N GLN A 166 12.19 10.68 9.33
CA GLN A 166 12.75 9.68 8.42
C GLN A 166 13.66 8.72 9.18
N LEU A 167 13.46 7.43 8.99
CA LEU A 167 14.24 6.36 9.61
C LEU A 167 15.02 5.60 8.54
N PRO A 168 16.33 5.34 8.73
CA PRO A 168 17.08 4.50 7.82
C PRO A 168 16.62 3.05 7.91
N LEU A 169 16.46 2.40 6.77
CA LEU A 169 16.20 0.95 6.67
C LEU A 169 17.49 0.22 6.28
N ASP A 170 18.17 0.69 5.24
CA ASP A 170 19.45 0.18 4.76
C ASP A 170 20.33 1.36 4.32
N VAL A 171 21.27 1.74 5.18
CA VAL A 171 22.15 2.91 4.94
C VAL A 171 23.05 2.66 3.73
N ALA A 172 23.59 1.45 3.58
CA ALA A 172 24.51 1.11 2.49
C ALA A 172 23.83 1.21 1.12
N ARG A 173 22.54 0.90 1.05
CA ARG A 173 21.73 0.98 -0.17
C ARG A 173 20.97 2.30 -0.30
N GLY A 174 21.03 3.20 0.69
CA GLY A 174 20.30 4.47 0.67
C GLY A 174 18.79 4.30 0.84
N ALA A 175 18.35 3.22 1.50
CA ALA A 175 16.93 2.99 1.75
C ALA A 175 16.51 3.59 3.10
N SER A 176 15.36 4.27 3.09
CA SER A 176 14.76 4.88 4.29
C SER A 176 13.25 4.82 4.23
N VAL A 177 12.58 4.98 5.38
CA VAL A 177 11.13 5.09 5.49
C VAL A 177 10.73 6.34 6.24
N THR A 178 9.70 7.03 5.77
CA THR A 178 9.01 8.12 6.47
C THR A 178 7.57 7.73 6.73
N ARG A 179 7.14 7.79 7.99
CA ARG A 179 5.75 7.63 8.36
C ARG A 179 5.04 8.98 8.25
N TRP A 180 4.11 9.07 7.32
CA TRP A 180 3.18 10.18 7.17
C TRP A 180 1.92 9.88 7.98
N GLN A 181 1.37 10.84 8.72
CA GLN A 181 0.20 10.62 9.56
C GLN A 181 -0.68 11.87 9.63
N GLN A 182 -1.94 11.69 9.98
CA GLN A 182 -2.86 12.80 10.24
C GLN A 182 -2.23 13.74 11.29
N GLY A 183 -2.25 15.06 11.01
CA GLY A 183 -1.83 16.05 11.99
C GLY A 183 -2.68 15.93 13.25
N THR A 184 -2.04 16.04 14.42
CA THR A 184 -2.78 16.16 15.69
C THR A 184 -3.63 17.42 15.62
N LYS A 185 -4.95 17.26 15.64
CA LYS A 185 -5.88 18.40 15.78
C LYS A 185 -5.74 19.04 17.14
#